data_3f529f5c60d93b1a2fad6c1c566f33c2
#
_entry.id   3f529f5c60d93b1a2fad6c1c566f33c2
#
_cell.length_a   1.000
_cell.length_b   1.000
_cell.length_c   1.000
_cell.angle_alpha   90.00
_cell.angle_beta   90.00
_cell.angle_gamma   90.00
#
_symmetry.space_group_name_H-M   'P 1'
#
loop_
_entity.id
_entity.type
_entity.pdbx_description
1 polymer ?
#
loop_
_entity_poly.entity_id
_entity_poly.type
_entity_poly.pdbx_seq_one_letter_code
_entity_poly.pdbx_strand_id
1 'polypeptide(L)'
;MTEQLEVDVAIVGAGLAGLVAARRLLAAGLEPLVLEARDRVGGRVLGEEIGDGKVVEVGGQWIGPGQDRIAALAAELEVGTFPTHDVGRHLIEIGGKRASYSGALTDARVELVRDLSRAISPLALADLEQARARLDRMARQVPLERPWAAPKARRWDGQTFASWVRRNTRTAAARRLYELATEAVWAA
;
A
#
# COMPACT_ATOMS: atom_id res chain seq x y z
N MET A 1 -42.04 -2.70 -14.47
CA MET A 1 -42.32 -3.55 -13.29
C MET A 1 -41.06 -3.52 -12.44
N THR A 2 -41.18 -3.12 -11.18
CA THR A 2 -40.02 -3.12 -10.24
C THR A 2 -39.97 -4.52 -9.63
N GLU A 3 -38.88 -5.24 -9.87
CA GLU A 3 -38.64 -6.53 -9.25
C GLU A 3 -38.21 -6.28 -7.79
N GLN A 4 -38.91 -6.93 -6.87
CA GLN A 4 -38.60 -6.86 -5.45
C GLN A 4 -37.97 -8.18 -5.04
N LEU A 5 -36.71 -8.10 -4.54
CA LEU A 5 -35.98 -9.26 -4.04
C LEU A 5 -35.94 -9.17 -2.50
N GLU A 6 -36.21 -10.29 -1.86
CA GLU A 6 -36.09 -10.44 -0.41
C GLU A 6 -34.80 -11.22 -0.09
N VAL A 7 -33.93 -10.67 0.71
CA VAL A 7 -32.63 -11.24 1.07
C VAL A 7 -32.31 -10.91 2.51
N ASP A 8 -31.48 -11.72 3.17
CA ASP A 8 -31.05 -11.46 4.54
C ASP A 8 -30.15 -10.22 4.65
N VAL A 9 -29.21 -10.06 3.69
CA VAL A 9 -28.22 -8.98 3.70
C VAL A 9 -27.94 -8.48 2.29
N ALA A 10 -28.12 -7.19 2.06
CA ALA A 10 -27.66 -6.52 0.84
C ALA A 10 -26.25 -5.95 1.04
N ILE A 11 -25.30 -6.31 0.18
CA ILE A 11 -23.91 -5.86 0.20
C ILE A 11 -23.68 -4.94 -1.00
N VAL A 12 -23.26 -3.70 -0.76
CA VAL A 12 -22.94 -2.75 -1.82
C VAL A 12 -21.46 -2.81 -2.18
N GLY A 13 -21.17 -3.23 -3.41
CA GLY A 13 -19.84 -3.35 -3.99
C GLY A 13 -19.26 -4.77 -3.95
N ALA A 14 -18.86 -5.28 -5.12
CA ALA A 14 -18.22 -6.59 -5.32
C ALA A 14 -16.68 -6.49 -5.36
N GLY A 15 -16.08 -5.62 -4.54
CA GLY A 15 -14.65 -5.64 -4.26
C GLY A 15 -14.30 -6.73 -3.24
N LEU A 16 -13.00 -6.91 -2.90
CA LEU A 16 -12.55 -7.93 -1.94
C LEU A 16 -13.35 -7.93 -0.64
N ALA A 17 -13.60 -6.76 -0.06
CA ALA A 17 -14.34 -6.66 1.21
C ALA A 17 -15.80 -7.19 1.08
N GLY A 18 -16.51 -6.80 0.02
CA GLY A 18 -17.88 -7.24 -0.21
C GLY A 18 -17.96 -8.74 -0.51
N LEU A 19 -17.06 -9.26 -1.35
CA LEU A 19 -17.00 -10.68 -1.68
C LEU A 19 -16.65 -11.55 -0.46
N VAL A 20 -15.70 -11.10 0.39
CA VAL A 20 -15.38 -11.81 1.64
C VAL A 20 -16.55 -11.76 2.62
N ALA A 21 -17.27 -10.63 2.70
CA ALA A 21 -18.46 -10.53 3.54
C ALA A 21 -19.54 -11.51 3.06
N ALA A 22 -19.84 -11.53 1.75
CA ALA A 22 -20.80 -12.45 1.15
C ALA A 22 -20.43 -13.92 1.45
N ARG A 23 -19.16 -14.29 1.21
CA ARG A 23 -18.68 -15.65 1.49
C ARG A 23 -18.88 -16.06 2.94
N ARG A 24 -18.61 -15.17 3.90
CA ARG A 24 -18.79 -15.44 5.33
C ARG A 24 -20.25 -15.53 5.75
N LEU A 25 -21.12 -14.70 5.17
CA LEU A 25 -22.55 -14.76 5.41
C LEU A 25 -23.16 -16.06 4.87
N LEU A 26 -22.76 -16.46 3.65
CA LEU A 26 -23.16 -17.76 3.09
C LEU A 26 -22.72 -18.92 3.99
N ALA A 27 -21.49 -18.89 4.49
CA ALA A 27 -20.99 -19.92 5.42
C ALA A 27 -21.74 -19.93 6.77
N ALA A 28 -22.39 -18.83 7.14
CA ALA A 28 -23.25 -18.70 8.31
C ALA A 28 -24.72 -19.07 8.03
N GLY A 29 -25.05 -19.51 6.81
CA GLY A 29 -26.41 -19.93 6.43
C GLY A 29 -27.34 -18.76 6.07
N LEU A 30 -26.80 -17.57 5.80
CA LEU A 30 -27.58 -16.40 5.38
C LEU A 30 -27.54 -16.25 3.84
N GLU A 31 -28.55 -15.57 3.29
CA GLU A 31 -28.66 -15.27 1.86
C GLU A 31 -28.20 -13.82 1.56
N PRO A 32 -26.93 -13.58 1.22
CA PRO A 32 -26.47 -12.27 0.83
C PRO A 32 -26.73 -11.97 -0.65
N LEU A 33 -27.11 -10.73 -0.97
CA LEU A 33 -27.12 -10.18 -2.32
C LEU A 33 -26.02 -9.16 -2.46
N VAL A 34 -25.13 -9.34 -3.44
CA VAL A 34 -24.07 -8.36 -3.76
C VAL A 34 -24.52 -7.49 -4.93
N LEU A 35 -24.53 -6.18 -4.71
CA LEU A 35 -24.87 -5.17 -5.71
C LEU A 35 -23.60 -4.47 -6.17
N GLU A 36 -23.23 -4.63 -7.44
CA GLU A 36 -22.05 -3.98 -8.04
C GLU A 36 -22.51 -2.98 -9.12
N ALA A 37 -21.91 -1.80 -9.10
CA ALA A 37 -22.25 -0.73 -10.03
C ALA A 37 -21.57 -0.87 -11.39
N ARG A 38 -20.48 -1.63 -11.47
CA ARG A 38 -19.75 -1.90 -12.71
C ARG A 38 -20.21 -3.24 -13.30
N ASP A 39 -19.78 -3.50 -14.50
CA ASP A 39 -19.97 -4.76 -15.23
C ASP A 39 -18.99 -5.87 -14.82
N ARG A 40 -18.18 -5.64 -13.78
CA ARG A 40 -17.15 -6.55 -13.26
C ARG A 40 -17.03 -6.54 -11.74
N VAL A 41 -16.58 -7.64 -11.19
CA VAL A 41 -16.18 -7.76 -9.77
C VAL A 41 -14.72 -7.37 -9.54
N GLY A 42 -14.25 -7.42 -8.31
CA GLY A 42 -12.84 -7.23 -7.91
C GLY A 42 -12.51 -5.82 -7.41
N GLY A 43 -13.28 -4.80 -7.84
CA GLY A 43 -13.04 -3.41 -7.40
C GLY A 43 -11.68 -2.88 -7.84
N ARG A 44 -10.76 -2.69 -6.88
CA ARG A 44 -9.37 -2.25 -7.10
C ARG A 44 -8.40 -3.37 -7.46
N VAL A 45 -8.84 -4.61 -7.44
CA VAL A 45 -8.12 -5.75 -8.01
C VAL A 45 -8.63 -5.97 -9.42
N LEU A 46 -7.74 -6.05 -10.38
CA LEU A 46 -8.07 -6.20 -11.78
C LEU A 46 -6.93 -6.91 -12.51
N GLY A 47 -7.25 -8.07 -13.10
CA GLY A 47 -6.37 -8.73 -14.06
C GLY A 47 -6.89 -8.47 -15.48
N GLU A 48 -5.97 -8.19 -16.40
CA GLU A 48 -6.28 -8.01 -17.83
C GLU A 48 -5.55 -9.05 -18.66
N GLU A 49 -6.26 -9.69 -19.57
CA GLU A 49 -5.68 -10.62 -20.53
C GLU A 49 -4.95 -9.85 -21.64
N ILE A 50 -3.66 -10.16 -21.83
CA ILE A 50 -2.81 -9.52 -22.84
C ILE A 50 -2.52 -10.42 -24.06
N GLY A 51 -3.26 -11.51 -24.22
CA GLY A 51 -3.10 -12.50 -25.28
C GLY A 51 -2.34 -13.76 -24.86
N ASP A 52 -2.49 -14.82 -25.63
CA ASP A 52 -1.88 -16.13 -25.38
C ASP A 52 -2.21 -16.74 -24.01
N GLY A 53 -3.36 -16.43 -23.43
CA GLY A 53 -3.77 -16.86 -22.09
C GLY A 53 -2.97 -16.24 -20.96
N LYS A 54 -2.21 -15.16 -21.22
CA LYS A 54 -1.44 -14.43 -20.21
C LYS A 54 -2.27 -13.32 -19.60
N VAL A 55 -2.26 -13.24 -18.28
CA VAL A 55 -2.96 -12.20 -17.50
C VAL A 55 -1.92 -11.33 -16.81
N VAL A 56 -2.11 -10.04 -16.86
CA VAL A 56 -1.35 -9.06 -16.07
C VAL A 56 -2.26 -8.40 -15.04
N GLU A 57 -1.73 -8.21 -13.87
CA GLU A 57 -2.41 -7.47 -12.82
C GLU A 57 -2.20 -5.97 -13.03
N VAL A 58 -3.29 -5.24 -13.23
CA VAL A 58 -3.29 -3.76 -13.39
C VAL A 58 -3.86 -3.04 -12.17
N GLY A 59 -4.24 -3.81 -11.16
CA GLY A 59 -4.73 -3.33 -9.86
C GLY A 59 -3.81 -3.71 -8.70
N GLY A 60 -4.41 -4.03 -7.55
CA GLY A 60 -3.69 -4.49 -6.36
C GLY A 60 -3.16 -5.90 -6.55
N GLN A 61 -1.84 -6.07 -6.53
CA GLN A 61 -1.16 -7.33 -6.83
C GLN A 61 -0.18 -7.79 -5.75
N TRP A 62 0.19 -6.90 -4.83
CA TRP A 62 1.26 -7.16 -3.87
C TRP A 62 0.71 -7.57 -2.51
N ILE A 63 1.32 -8.59 -1.91
CA ILE A 63 1.10 -8.99 -0.52
C ILE A 63 2.41 -8.77 0.23
N GLY A 64 2.40 -7.89 1.23
CA GLY A 64 3.57 -7.56 2.04
C GLY A 64 3.52 -8.17 3.45
N PRO A 65 4.61 -8.05 4.21
CA PRO A 65 4.67 -8.48 5.60
C PRO A 65 3.57 -7.82 6.45
N GLY A 66 2.92 -8.60 7.32
CA GLY A 66 1.81 -8.14 8.17
C GLY A 66 0.44 -8.09 7.49
N GLN A 67 0.34 -8.44 6.22
CA GLN A 67 -0.95 -8.58 5.51
C GLN A 67 -1.50 -10.01 5.59
N ASP A 68 -1.55 -10.55 6.81
CA ASP A 68 -1.85 -11.96 7.08
C ASP A 68 -3.24 -12.39 6.61
N ARG A 69 -4.22 -11.46 6.65
CA ARG A 69 -5.61 -11.77 6.23
C ARG A 69 -5.74 -12.05 4.75
N ILE A 70 -5.05 -11.29 3.89
CA ILE A 70 -5.07 -11.54 2.45
C ILE A 70 -4.24 -12.77 2.09
N ALA A 71 -3.11 -12.99 2.78
CA ALA A 71 -2.31 -14.19 2.62
C ALA A 71 -3.11 -15.46 3.01
N ALA A 72 -3.84 -15.41 4.11
CA ALA A 72 -4.72 -16.51 4.53
C ALA A 72 -5.86 -16.74 3.53
N LEU A 73 -6.48 -15.68 3.00
CA LEU A 73 -7.52 -15.79 1.99
C LEU A 73 -6.98 -16.40 0.68
N ALA A 74 -5.79 -16.00 0.24
CA ALA A 74 -5.14 -16.58 -0.94
C ALA A 74 -4.89 -18.08 -0.75
N ALA A 75 -4.37 -18.48 0.41
CA ALA A 75 -4.17 -19.88 0.75
C ALA A 75 -5.49 -20.69 0.82
N GLU A 76 -6.54 -20.12 1.42
CA GLU A 76 -7.88 -20.73 1.50
C GLU A 76 -8.50 -20.96 0.12
N LEU A 77 -8.21 -20.07 -0.82
CA LEU A 77 -8.71 -20.13 -2.21
C LEU A 77 -7.73 -20.83 -3.17
N GLU A 78 -6.65 -21.40 -2.65
CA GLU A 78 -5.59 -22.06 -3.42
C GLU A 78 -4.96 -21.15 -4.49
N VAL A 79 -4.95 -19.84 -4.25
CA VAL A 79 -4.30 -18.85 -5.11
C VAL A 79 -2.81 -18.82 -4.81
N GLY A 80 -2.00 -19.25 -5.78
CA GLY A 80 -0.54 -19.27 -5.67
C GLY A 80 0.04 -17.86 -5.57
N THR A 81 1.08 -17.71 -4.75
CA THR A 81 1.87 -16.48 -4.65
C THR A 81 3.33 -16.78 -4.99
N PHE A 82 4.06 -15.78 -5.48
CA PHE A 82 5.48 -15.90 -5.79
C PHE A 82 6.23 -14.65 -5.34
N PRO A 83 7.52 -14.76 -4.99
CA PRO A 83 8.32 -13.61 -4.60
C PRO A 83 8.44 -12.59 -5.74
N THR A 84 8.39 -11.30 -5.38
CA THR A 84 8.71 -10.24 -6.32
C THR A 84 10.14 -10.39 -6.83
N HIS A 85 10.35 -10.20 -8.13
CA HIS A 85 11.70 -10.17 -8.69
C HIS A 85 12.49 -9.00 -8.09
N ASP A 86 13.58 -9.33 -7.40
CA ASP A 86 14.43 -8.37 -6.68
C ASP A 86 15.93 -8.63 -6.97
N VAL A 87 16.23 -9.19 -8.15
CA VAL A 87 17.60 -9.49 -8.57
C VAL A 87 18.14 -8.31 -9.38
N GLY A 88 19.31 -7.80 -8.98
CA GLY A 88 19.99 -6.72 -9.68
C GLY A 88 20.11 -5.43 -8.90
N ARG A 89 20.22 -4.32 -9.62
CA ARG A 89 20.35 -2.99 -9.05
C ARG A 89 19.17 -2.10 -9.46
N HIS A 90 18.66 -1.36 -8.50
CA HIS A 90 17.67 -0.32 -8.74
C HIS A 90 18.34 0.96 -9.20
N LEU A 91 17.64 1.75 -10.00
CA LEU A 91 18.07 3.08 -10.42
C LEU A 91 17.17 4.12 -9.80
N ILE A 92 17.77 5.20 -9.33
CA ILE A 92 17.06 6.39 -8.86
C ILE A 92 17.60 7.63 -9.57
N GLU A 93 16.70 8.51 -9.96
CA GLU A 93 17.05 9.83 -10.50
C GLU A 93 16.37 10.91 -9.66
N ILE A 94 17.18 11.82 -9.13
CA ILE A 94 16.71 12.96 -8.34
C ILE A 94 17.45 14.22 -8.78
N GLY A 95 16.70 15.20 -9.25
CA GLY A 95 17.26 16.46 -9.69
C GLY A 95 18.30 16.33 -10.81
N GLY A 96 18.08 15.43 -11.75
CA GLY A 96 18.98 15.15 -12.87
C GLY A 96 20.22 14.32 -12.52
N LYS A 97 20.37 13.89 -11.27
CA LYS A 97 21.45 13.01 -10.83
C LYS A 97 20.97 11.60 -10.70
N ARG A 98 21.72 10.63 -11.21
CA ARG A 98 21.42 9.21 -11.17
C ARG A 98 22.31 8.48 -10.19
N ALA A 99 21.72 7.55 -9.45
CA ALA A 99 22.43 6.59 -8.64
C ALA A 99 21.84 5.18 -8.84
N SER A 100 22.67 4.18 -8.65
CA SER A 100 22.25 2.78 -8.67
C SER A 100 22.50 2.21 -7.29
N TYR A 101 21.52 1.50 -6.74
CA TYR A 101 21.57 0.94 -5.39
C TYR A 101 21.00 -0.47 -5.36
N SER A 102 21.29 -1.23 -4.31
CA SER A 102 20.76 -2.57 -4.06
C SER A 102 19.95 -2.60 -2.78
N GLY A 103 18.93 -3.46 -2.73
CA GLY A 103 18.01 -3.61 -1.60
C GLY A 103 16.90 -2.56 -1.59
N ALA A 104 16.04 -2.62 -0.58
CA ALA A 104 14.92 -1.71 -0.46
C ALA A 104 15.34 -0.32 0.05
N LEU A 105 14.71 0.74 -0.46
CA LEU A 105 14.92 2.12 0.03
C LEU A 105 14.58 2.30 1.53
N THR A 106 13.81 1.38 2.09
CA THR A 106 13.46 1.36 3.51
C THR A 106 14.54 0.76 4.40
N ASP A 107 15.50 0.03 3.81
CA ASP A 107 16.60 -0.59 4.54
C ASP A 107 17.71 0.44 4.75
N ALA A 108 17.83 0.96 5.97
CA ALA A 108 18.90 1.89 6.34
C ALA A 108 20.27 1.18 6.47
N ARG A 109 20.77 0.61 5.37
CA ARG A 109 22.10 -0.01 5.31
C ARG A 109 23.15 1.01 4.90
N VAL A 110 24.36 0.84 5.39
CA VAL A 110 25.50 1.73 5.06
C VAL A 110 25.78 1.77 3.56
N GLU A 111 25.63 0.62 2.88
CA GLU A 111 25.80 0.53 1.44
C GLU A 111 24.76 1.38 0.68
N LEU A 112 23.50 1.36 1.12
CA LEU A 112 22.44 2.18 0.51
C LEU A 112 22.76 3.67 0.64
N VAL A 113 23.18 4.12 1.82
CA VAL A 113 23.56 5.52 2.05
C VAL A 113 24.71 5.92 1.14
N ARG A 114 25.73 5.07 1.00
CA ARG A 114 26.88 5.29 0.11
C ARG A 114 26.47 5.35 -1.36
N ASP A 115 25.61 4.45 -1.80
CA ASP A 115 25.13 4.42 -3.18
C ASP A 115 24.27 5.64 -3.50
N LEU A 116 23.39 6.03 -2.59
CA LEU A 116 22.54 7.20 -2.75
C LEU A 116 23.30 8.52 -2.65
N SER A 117 24.46 8.57 -1.97
CA SER A 117 25.27 9.80 -1.84
C SER A 117 25.78 10.37 -3.17
N ARG A 118 25.71 9.58 -4.24
CA ARG A 118 26.03 10.05 -5.61
C ARG A 118 24.94 10.93 -6.21
N ALA A 119 23.68 10.70 -5.82
CA ALA A 119 22.54 11.49 -6.30
C ALA A 119 21.98 12.44 -5.25
N ILE A 120 22.18 12.15 -3.97
CA ILE A 120 21.59 12.84 -2.84
C ILE A 120 22.70 13.34 -1.92
N SER A 121 22.67 14.63 -1.54
CA SER A 121 23.69 15.19 -0.64
C SER A 121 23.61 14.56 0.76
N PRO A 122 24.72 14.50 1.50
CA PRO A 122 24.74 14.02 2.90
C PRO A 122 23.75 14.77 3.80
N LEU A 123 23.56 16.07 3.56
CA LEU A 123 22.57 16.88 4.28
C LEU A 123 21.14 16.40 4.01
N ALA A 124 20.81 16.06 2.76
CA ALA A 124 19.49 15.57 2.41
C ALA A 124 19.24 14.15 2.94
N LEU A 125 20.26 13.31 2.99
CA LEU A 125 20.17 11.99 3.66
C LEU A 125 19.95 12.14 5.16
N ALA A 126 20.65 13.02 5.83
CA ALA A 126 20.45 13.29 7.26
C ALA A 126 19.05 13.86 7.53
N ASP A 127 18.55 14.73 6.63
CA ASP A 127 17.21 15.30 6.71
C ASP A 127 16.12 14.22 6.51
N LEU A 128 16.31 13.29 5.58
CA LEU A 128 15.45 12.13 5.38
C LEU A 128 15.40 11.26 6.64
N GLU A 129 16.56 10.89 7.18
CA GLU A 129 16.66 10.01 8.34
C GLU A 129 16.07 10.63 9.63
N GLN A 130 16.26 11.92 9.87
CA GLN A 130 15.65 12.56 11.02
C GLN A 130 14.12 12.60 10.92
N ALA A 131 13.57 12.79 9.72
CA ALA A 131 12.14 12.77 9.51
C ALA A 131 11.58 11.33 9.66
N ARG A 132 12.30 10.31 9.13
CA ARG A 132 11.97 8.89 9.34
C ARG A 132 11.94 8.54 10.82
N ALA A 133 12.96 8.91 11.58
CA ALA A 133 13.01 8.66 13.01
C ALA A 133 11.85 9.34 13.80
N ARG A 134 11.31 10.45 13.28
CA ARG A 134 10.08 11.07 13.85
C ARG A 134 8.84 10.24 13.53
N LEU A 135 8.67 9.78 12.29
CA LEU A 135 7.58 8.89 11.90
C LEU A 135 7.58 7.60 12.71
N ASP A 136 8.74 6.97 12.85
CA ASP A 136 8.89 5.75 13.65
C ASP A 136 8.48 5.96 15.12
N ARG A 137 8.83 7.11 15.70
CA ARG A 137 8.39 7.45 17.06
C ARG A 137 6.89 7.71 17.15
N MET A 138 6.29 8.28 16.11
CA MET A 138 4.84 8.45 16.04
C MET A 138 4.16 7.08 15.88
N ALA A 139 4.63 6.24 14.98
CA ALA A 139 4.09 4.91 14.73
C ALA A 139 4.07 4.04 16.00
N ARG A 140 5.14 4.08 16.80
CA ARG A 140 5.19 3.35 18.10
C ARG A 140 4.14 3.80 19.13
N GLN A 141 3.51 4.94 18.94
CA GLN A 141 2.45 5.44 19.83
C GLN A 141 1.04 5.08 19.34
N VAL A 142 0.94 4.41 18.17
CA VAL A 142 -0.34 4.02 17.58
C VAL A 142 -0.65 2.58 17.93
N PRO A 143 -1.69 2.33 18.75
CA PRO A 143 -2.14 0.96 19.03
C PRO A 143 -2.70 0.31 17.77
N LEU A 144 -2.25 -0.89 17.41
CA LEU A 144 -2.67 -1.59 16.18
C LEU A 144 -4.18 -1.85 16.14
N GLU A 145 -4.75 -2.32 17.26
CA GLU A 145 -6.17 -2.66 17.35
C GLU A 145 -7.10 -1.43 17.45
N ARG A 146 -6.57 -0.32 17.94
CA ARG A 146 -7.36 0.90 18.20
C ARG A 146 -6.55 2.15 17.85
N PRO A 147 -6.19 2.37 16.58
CA PRO A 147 -5.31 3.47 16.16
C PRO A 147 -5.84 4.86 16.54
N TRP A 148 -7.16 5.02 16.59
CA TRP A 148 -7.82 6.26 17.05
C TRP A 148 -7.59 6.58 18.53
N ALA A 149 -7.16 5.62 19.34
CA ALA A 149 -6.85 5.83 20.76
C ALA A 149 -5.41 6.35 20.98
N ALA A 150 -4.64 6.58 19.93
CA ALA A 150 -3.33 7.19 20.07
C ALA A 150 -3.42 8.58 20.71
N PRO A 151 -2.49 8.95 21.64
CA PRO A 151 -2.59 10.21 22.42
C PRO A 151 -2.70 11.48 21.56
N LYS A 152 -2.22 11.42 20.33
CA LYS A 152 -2.21 12.55 19.38
C LYS A 152 -2.99 12.25 18.09
N ALA A 153 -3.88 11.25 18.08
CA ALA A 153 -4.62 10.81 16.91
C ALA A 153 -5.28 11.97 16.16
N ARG A 154 -6.10 12.79 16.82
CA ARG A 154 -6.76 13.96 16.21
C ARG A 154 -5.81 14.96 15.58
N ARG A 155 -4.64 15.21 16.21
CA ARG A 155 -3.63 16.12 15.67
C ARG A 155 -2.97 15.55 14.43
N TRP A 156 -2.72 14.25 14.41
CA TRP A 156 -2.08 13.59 13.26
C TRP A 156 -3.06 13.44 12.10
N ASP A 157 -4.29 13.08 12.38
CA ASP A 157 -5.36 12.94 11.40
C ASP A 157 -5.79 14.29 10.78
N GLY A 158 -5.69 15.38 11.53
CA GLY A 158 -6.05 16.74 11.09
C GLY A 158 -5.04 17.38 10.12
N GLN A 159 -4.10 16.63 9.50
CA GLN A 159 -3.16 17.14 8.50
C GLN A 159 -2.88 16.09 7.43
N THR A 160 -2.59 16.55 6.20
CA THR A 160 -2.12 15.66 5.15
C THR A 160 -0.67 15.23 5.39
N PHE A 161 -0.27 14.05 4.87
CA PHE A 161 1.11 13.61 4.92
C PHE A 161 2.06 14.60 4.23
N ALA A 162 1.66 15.15 3.10
CA ALA A 162 2.42 16.21 2.40
C ALA A 162 2.67 17.43 3.30
N SER A 163 1.68 17.86 4.09
CA SER A 163 1.85 18.95 5.05
C SER A 163 2.83 18.60 6.17
N TRP A 164 2.77 17.36 6.65
CA TRP A 164 3.71 16.85 7.64
C TRP A 164 5.14 16.82 7.08
N VAL A 165 5.34 16.28 5.88
CA VAL A 165 6.65 16.21 5.19
C VAL A 165 7.24 17.62 5.06
N ARG A 166 6.48 18.59 4.53
CA ARG A 166 6.95 19.98 4.40
C ARG A 166 7.41 20.61 5.71
N ARG A 167 6.74 20.30 6.82
CA ARG A 167 7.11 20.85 8.15
C ARG A 167 8.29 20.14 8.80
N ASN A 168 8.57 18.90 8.41
CA ASN A 168 9.54 18.04 9.06
C ASN A 168 10.79 17.78 8.21
N THR A 169 10.83 18.29 6.98
CA THR A 169 11.99 18.21 6.09
C THR A 169 12.42 19.61 5.64
N ARG A 170 13.71 19.79 5.40
CA ARG A 170 14.33 21.05 5.00
C ARG A 170 14.77 21.05 3.55
N THR A 171 15.15 19.89 3.01
CA THR A 171 15.72 19.73 1.67
C THR A 171 14.68 19.29 0.65
N ALA A 172 14.79 19.78 -0.59
CA ALA A 172 13.93 19.37 -1.69
C ALA A 172 14.06 17.85 -2.00
N ALA A 173 15.30 17.33 -1.92
CA ALA A 173 15.54 15.91 -2.19
C ALA A 173 14.86 14.98 -1.16
N ALA A 174 14.90 15.31 0.15
CA ALA A 174 14.19 14.54 1.15
C ALA A 174 12.66 14.57 0.93
N ARG A 175 12.10 15.73 0.57
CA ARG A 175 10.68 15.84 0.22
C ARG A 175 10.32 14.97 -0.98
N ARG A 176 11.10 15.03 -2.05
CA ARG A 176 10.86 14.24 -3.25
C ARG A 176 10.93 12.74 -2.98
N LEU A 177 11.82 12.29 -2.11
CA LEU A 177 11.89 10.87 -1.71
C LEU A 177 10.62 10.42 -0.96
N TYR A 178 10.07 11.24 -0.07
CA TYR A 178 8.80 10.94 0.57
C TYR A 178 7.62 10.95 -0.41
N GLU A 179 7.61 11.86 -1.38
CA GLU A 179 6.62 11.87 -2.46
C GLU A 179 6.69 10.58 -3.28
N LEU A 180 7.88 10.19 -3.75
CA LEU A 180 8.09 8.95 -4.50
C LEU A 180 7.67 7.70 -3.70
N ALA A 181 8.03 7.64 -2.42
CA ALA A 181 7.61 6.54 -1.55
C ALA A 181 6.08 6.49 -1.40
N THR A 182 5.43 7.64 -1.30
CA THR A 182 3.97 7.74 -1.23
C THR A 182 3.32 7.31 -2.54
N GLU A 183 3.83 7.79 -3.66
CA GLU A 183 3.39 7.41 -5.01
C GLU A 183 3.53 5.88 -5.21
N ALA A 184 4.66 5.29 -4.80
CA ALA A 184 4.92 3.85 -4.95
C ALA A 184 4.01 2.97 -4.08
N VAL A 185 3.61 3.43 -2.88
CA VAL A 185 2.81 2.62 -1.94
C VAL A 185 1.31 2.83 -2.14
N TRP A 186 0.90 4.04 -2.46
CA TRP A 186 -0.51 4.41 -2.59
C TRP A 186 -0.87 4.94 -3.97
N ALA A 187 -0.02 4.69 -4.98
CA ALA A 187 -0.28 5.14 -6.34
C ALA A 187 -1.71 4.77 -6.76
N ALA A 188 -2.55 5.73 -6.65
CA ALA A 188 -3.93 5.73 -7.07
C ALA A 188 -4.15 6.91 -7.99
#